data_b873c90b48ddfece010ad2f9b0dfe722
#
_entry.id   b873c90b48ddfece010ad2f9b0dfe722
#
_cell.length_a   1.000
_cell.length_b   1.000
_cell.length_c   1.000
_cell.angle_alpha   90.00
_cell.angle_beta   90.00
_cell.angle_gamma   90.00
#
_symmetry.space_group_name_H-M   'P 1'
#
loop_
_entity.id
_entity.type
_entity.pdbx_description
1 polymer ?
#
loop_
_entity_poly.entity_id
_entity_poly.type
_entity_poly.pdbx_seq_one_letter_code
_entity_poly.pdbx_strand_id
1 'polypeptide(L)'
;DLARAMYHTVHEKLLTLPDAVTVLPAHGAGSSCGKNLSTELTSTIGEQRVSNPSVQPMSEEAFVALVTEGQPAAPAYFSVDAGLNKSVHPLLDRGRTIPELSPARVRAELAAGTRVLDARGVDDFAAGHLRGSVNVGFDGRFAETGGMVAEVGEKIVLITYPGEEQDAAVRLARIGSDNAAGYLTVDHDGVFPAELADLVQTAPRTTVAQLDELLAADAVTLVDIRNPGEREFGVIPGAVPIPLA
;
A
#
# COMPACT_ATOMS: atom_id res chain seq x y z
N ASP A 1 -3.14 22.39 -5.15
CA ASP A 1 -4.01 23.11 -4.20
C ASP A 1 -3.60 22.92 -2.75
N LEU A 2 -3.36 21.70 -2.25
CA LEU A 2 -2.99 21.45 -0.85
C LEU A 2 -1.66 22.10 -0.45
N ALA A 3 -0.64 22.04 -1.31
CA ALA A 3 0.65 22.68 -1.04
C ALA A 3 0.51 24.21 -0.93
N ARG A 4 -0.34 24.84 -1.74
CA ARG A 4 -0.64 26.29 -1.62
C ARG A 4 -1.34 26.61 -0.30
N ALA A 5 -2.37 25.82 0.07
CA ALA A 5 -3.04 26.00 1.35
C ALA A 5 -2.08 25.79 2.54
N MET A 6 -1.11 24.88 2.40
CA MET A 6 -0.07 24.65 3.39
C MET A 6 0.87 25.85 3.53
N TYR A 7 1.26 26.49 2.41
CA TYR A 7 2.05 27.74 2.43
C TYR A 7 1.40 28.80 3.30
N HIS A 8 0.13 29.14 3.03
CA HIS A 8 -0.61 30.11 3.82
C HIS A 8 -0.75 29.70 5.30
N THR A 9 -1.01 28.42 5.56
CA THR A 9 -1.10 27.92 6.94
C THR A 9 0.22 28.09 7.68
N VAL A 10 1.33 27.73 7.06
CA VAL A 10 2.65 27.83 7.68
C VAL A 10 3.05 29.29 7.88
N HIS A 11 3.04 30.10 6.84
CA HIS A 11 3.61 31.44 6.87
C HIS A 11 2.70 32.46 7.54
N GLU A 12 1.37 32.35 7.42
CA GLU A 12 0.41 33.34 7.93
C GLU A 12 -0.18 32.96 9.29
N LYS A 13 -0.10 31.68 9.70
CA LYS A 13 -0.66 31.22 11.00
C LYS A 13 0.40 30.66 11.93
N LEU A 14 1.15 29.64 11.52
CA LEU A 14 2.09 28.98 12.43
C LEU A 14 3.29 29.86 12.74
N LEU A 15 3.85 30.52 11.75
CA LEU A 15 5.01 31.39 11.95
C LEU A 15 4.67 32.74 12.64
N THR A 16 3.41 33.04 12.91
CA THR A 16 3.04 34.20 13.75
C THR A 16 3.09 33.87 15.24
N LEU A 17 3.23 32.60 15.61
CA LEU A 17 3.31 32.18 17.01
C LEU A 17 4.68 32.53 17.62
N PRO A 18 4.74 32.78 18.96
CA PRO A 18 5.99 33.02 19.65
C PRO A 18 6.99 31.89 19.53
N ASP A 19 8.28 32.19 19.48
CA ASP A 19 9.36 31.22 19.31
C ASP A 19 9.38 30.09 20.36
N ALA A 20 8.92 30.37 21.58
CA ALA A 20 8.85 29.40 22.67
C ALA A 20 7.71 28.39 22.55
N VAL A 21 6.80 28.54 21.59
CA VAL A 21 5.69 27.59 21.41
C VAL A 21 6.22 26.24 20.95
N THR A 22 5.88 25.19 21.70
CA THR A 22 6.31 23.82 21.41
C THR A 22 5.54 23.26 20.24
N VAL A 23 6.25 22.65 19.31
CA VAL A 23 5.73 21.89 18.18
C VAL A 23 5.72 20.42 18.54
N LEU A 24 4.54 19.81 18.51
CA LEU A 24 4.32 18.38 18.70
C LEU A 24 3.91 17.79 17.35
N PRO A 25 4.81 17.11 16.62
CA PRO A 25 4.49 16.55 15.33
C PRO A 25 3.51 15.37 15.48
N ALA A 26 2.63 15.21 14.48
CA ALA A 26 1.66 14.11 14.47
C ALA A 26 2.32 12.73 14.29
N HIS A 27 3.51 12.68 13.71
CA HIS A 27 4.28 11.46 13.49
C HIS A 27 5.66 11.58 14.13
N GLY A 28 6.15 10.48 14.71
CA GLY A 28 7.48 10.41 15.27
C GLY A 28 8.59 10.33 14.23
N ALA A 29 9.83 10.36 14.68
CA ALA A 29 11.01 10.13 13.86
C ALA A 29 10.91 8.79 13.11
N GLY A 30 11.37 8.77 11.85
CA GLY A 30 11.32 7.57 11.01
C GLY A 30 9.99 7.34 10.28
N SER A 31 9.00 8.25 10.38
CA SER A 31 7.79 8.19 9.55
C SER A 31 8.13 8.31 8.06
N SER A 32 7.52 7.48 7.23
CA SER A 32 7.66 7.56 5.76
C SER A 32 6.93 8.76 5.14
N CYS A 33 6.23 9.57 5.95
CA CYS A 33 5.44 10.71 5.48
C CYS A 33 6.24 12.01 5.33
N GLY A 34 7.53 12.04 5.66
CA GLY A 34 8.36 13.25 5.57
C GLY A 34 9.70 12.99 4.88
N LYS A 35 10.20 14.01 4.16
CA LYS A 35 11.46 13.91 3.42
C LYS A 35 12.70 13.92 4.32
N ASN A 36 12.69 14.73 5.37
CA ASN A 36 13.83 14.98 6.25
C ASN A 36 13.35 14.99 7.70
N LEU A 37 13.17 13.81 8.27
CA LEU A 37 12.75 13.69 9.65
C LEU A 37 13.97 13.73 10.58
N SER A 38 13.94 14.65 11.53
CA SER A 38 14.89 14.69 12.62
C SER A 38 14.61 13.57 13.64
N THR A 39 15.54 13.35 14.54
CA THR A 39 15.42 12.36 15.62
C THR A 39 14.69 12.92 16.86
N GLU A 40 14.49 14.22 16.91
CA GLU A 40 13.81 14.89 18.01
C GLU A 40 12.30 14.62 17.97
N LEU A 41 11.73 14.34 19.14
CA LEU A 41 10.30 14.08 19.30
C LEU A 41 9.47 15.36 19.37
N THR A 42 10.09 16.49 19.68
CA THR A 42 9.46 17.81 19.78
C THR A 42 10.41 18.88 19.29
N SER A 43 9.89 20.04 18.97
CA SER A 43 10.65 21.22 18.61
C SER A 43 9.92 22.48 19.07
N THR A 44 10.44 23.65 18.72
CA THR A 44 9.78 24.94 18.95
C THR A 44 9.61 25.71 17.64
N ILE A 45 8.70 26.69 17.60
CA ILE A 45 8.54 27.57 16.44
C ILE A 45 9.85 28.28 16.11
N GLY A 46 10.60 28.72 17.14
CA GLY A 46 11.89 29.36 16.95
C GLY A 46 12.93 28.44 16.30
N GLU A 47 13.03 27.18 16.75
CA GLU A 47 13.92 26.18 16.13
C GLU A 47 13.53 25.89 14.70
N GLN A 48 12.22 25.75 14.42
CA GLN A 48 11.74 25.52 13.06
C GLN A 48 12.08 26.70 12.12
N ARG A 49 11.99 27.95 12.59
CA ARG A 49 12.41 29.12 11.80
C ARG A 49 13.88 29.06 11.37
N VAL A 50 14.73 28.44 12.15
CA VAL A 50 16.17 28.36 11.89
C VAL A 50 16.51 27.13 11.02
N SER A 51 15.93 25.98 11.35
CA SER A 51 16.37 24.67 10.81
C SER A 51 15.52 24.12 9.68
N ASN A 52 14.24 24.50 9.58
CA ASN A 52 13.33 23.88 8.61
C ASN A 52 13.37 24.62 7.26
N PRO A 53 13.80 23.98 6.17
CA PRO A 53 13.86 24.61 4.84
C PRO A 53 12.50 25.13 4.35
N SER A 54 11.40 24.44 4.71
CA SER A 54 10.05 24.79 4.25
C SER A 54 9.47 26.05 4.91
N VAL A 55 10.10 26.59 5.94
CA VAL A 55 9.64 27.79 6.63
C VAL A 55 10.55 28.99 6.41
N GLN A 56 11.59 28.83 5.59
CA GLN A 56 12.45 29.94 5.20
C GLN A 56 11.69 30.93 4.30
N PRO A 57 12.10 32.22 4.28
CA PRO A 57 11.49 33.21 3.37
C PRO A 57 11.58 32.76 1.92
N MET A 58 10.44 32.49 1.29
CA MET A 58 10.37 32.10 -0.11
C MET A 58 9.01 32.49 -0.72
N SER A 59 8.91 32.46 -2.05
CA SER A 59 7.62 32.62 -2.73
C SER A 59 6.75 31.39 -2.57
N GLU A 60 5.44 31.53 -2.76
CA GLU A 60 4.49 30.41 -2.76
C GLU A 60 4.86 29.35 -3.80
N GLU A 61 5.31 29.77 -4.99
CA GLU A 61 5.73 28.87 -6.06
C GLU A 61 6.97 28.05 -5.65
N ALA A 62 7.95 28.70 -5.02
CA ALA A 62 9.16 28.04 -4.55
C ALA A 62 8.83 27.02 -3.43
N PHE A 63 7.92 27.38 -2.53
CA PHE A 63 7.43 26.48 -1.50
C PHE A 63 6.72 25.25 -2.10
N VAL A 64 5.80 25.49 -3.05
CA VAL A 64 5.08 24.40 -3.73
C VAL A 64 6.07 23.46 -4.41
N ALA A 65 7.05 24.00 -5.15
CA ALA A 65 8.08 23.19 -5.79
C ALA A 65 8.85 22.34 -4.75
N LEU A 66 9.29 22.97 -3.66
CA LEU A 66 10.05 22.29 -2.60
C LEU A 66 9.27 21.14 -1.96
N VAL A 67 8.00 21.36 -1.57
CA VAL A 67 7.22 20.35 -0.85
C VAL A 67 6.64 19.25 -1.75
N THR A 68 6.51 19.50 -3.05
CA THR A 68 6.02 18.51 -4.02
C THR A 68 7.14 17.74 -4.73
N GLU A 69 8.36 18.21 -4.67
CA GLU A 69 9.51 17.53 -5.26
C GLU A 69 9.70 16.12 -4.69
N GLY A 70 9.88 15.12 -5.57
CA GLY A 70 10.13 13.72 -5.19
C GLY A 70 9.01 13.06 -4.36
N GLN A 71 7.80 13.60 -4.38
CA GLN A 71 6.66 12.91 -3.76
C GLN A 71 6.31 11.67 -4.59
N PRO A 72 6.08 10.50 -3.95
CA PRO A 72 5.61 9.32 -4.65
C PRO A 72 4.23 9.56 -5.25
N ALA A 73 3.87 8.79 -6.27
CA ALA A 73 2.51 8.78 -6.79
C ALA A 73 1.52 8.44 -5.67
N ALA A 74 0.44 9.22 -5.57
CA ALA A 74 -0.60 8.93 -4.59
C ALA A 74 -1.35 7.66 -5.00
N PRO A 75 -1.53 6.68 -4.09
CA PRO A 75 -2.37 5.52 -4.37
C PRO A 75 -3.79 5.92 -4.80
N ALA A 76 -4.38 5.16 -5.72
CA ALA A 76 -5.70 5.49 -6.29
C ALA A 76 -6.80 5.64 -5.22
N TYR A 77 -6.74 4.87 -4.14
CA TYR A 77 -7.72 4.91 -3.05
C TYR A 77 -7.66 6.21 -2.21
N PHE A 78 -6.55 6.98 -2.22
CA PHE A 78 -6.43 8.22 -1.44
C PHE A 78 -7.50 9.25 -1.79
N SER A 79 -7.83 9.40 -3.07
CA SER A 79 -8.86 10.34 -3.50
C SER A 79 -10.25 9.93 -3.03
N VAL A 80 -10.53 8.63 -2.97
CA VAL A 80 -11.78 8.07 -2.48
C VAL A 80 -11.88 8.24 -0.97
N ASP A 81 -10.85 7.88 -0.22
CA ASP A 81 -10.79 8.08 1.23
C ASP A 81 -10.97 9.54 1.63
N ALA A 82 -10.29 10.45 0.93
CA ALA A 82 -10.44 11.88 1.15
C ALA A 82 -11.87 12.38 0.87
N GLY A 83 -12.55 11.77 -0.09
CA GLY A 83 -13.96 12.02 -0.40
C GLY A 83 -14.90 11.50 0.69
N LEU A 84 -14.70 10.26 1.11
CA LEU A 84 -15.46 9.62 2.19
C LEU A 84 -15.32 10.41 3.49
N ASN A 85 -14.11 10.80 3.87
CA ASN A 85 -13.85 11.56 5.10
C ASN A 85 -14.46 12.97 5.11
N LYS A 86 -14.85 13.50 3.95
CA LYS A 86 -15.55 14.81 3.82
C LYS A 86 -17.07 14.69 3.73
N SER A 87 -17.59 13.48 3.64
CA SER A 87 -19.03 13.22 3.46
C SER A 87 -19.61 12.41 4.61
N VAL A 88 -20.92 12.52 4.79
CA VAL A 88 -21.63 11.61 5.69
C VAL A 88 -21.73 10.26 4.99
N HIS A 89 -21.15 9.23 5.60
CA HIS A 89 -21.22 7.85 5.11
C HIS A 89 -21.50 6.89 6.28
N PRO A 90 -22.05 5.71 6.01
CA PRO A 90 -22.25 4.68 7.04
C PRO A 90 -20.92 4.30 7.69
N LEU A 91 -20.92 4.17 9.01
CA LEU A 91 -19.77 3.61 9.71
C LEU A 91 -19.63 2.13 9.40
N LEU A 92 -18.39 1.65 9.36
CA LEU A 92 -18.12 0.22 9.24
C LEU A 92 -18.78 -0.54 10.39
N ASP A 93 -19.69 -1.45 10.07
CA ASP A 93 -20.26 -2.37 11.05
C ASP A 93 -19.19 -3.41 11.45
N ARG A 94 -18.59 -3.22 12.61
CA ARG A 94 -17.55 -4.13 13.14
C ARG A 94 -18.10 -5.49 13.55
N GLY A 95 -19.41 -5.64 13.67
CA GLY A 95 -20.09 -6.92 13.90
C GLY A 95 -20.40 -7.67 12.61
N ARG A 96 -20.25 -7.04 11.44
CA ARG A 96 -20.41 -7.71 10.16
C ARG A 96 -19.27 -8.70 9.93
N THR A 97 -19.62 -9.97 9.79
CA THR A 97 -18.68 -11.00 9.37
C THR A 97 -18.82 -11.27 7.88
N ILE A 98 -17.69 -11.54 7.20
CA ILE A 98 -17.72 -12.04 5.83
C ILE A 98 -17.93 -13.56 5.85
N PRO A 99 -18.67 -14.15 4.89
CA PRO A 99 -18.96 -15.58 4.87
C PRO A 99 -17.77 -16.39 4.34
N GLU A 100 -17.61 -17.59 4.86
CA GLU A 100 -16.78 -18.61 4.22
C GLU A 100 -17.44 -19.03 2.90
N LEU A 101 -16.63 -19.16 1.85
CA LEU A 101 -17.10 -19.56 0.52
C LEU A 101 -16.81 -21.04 0.27
N SER A 102 -17.80 -21.75 -0.25
CA SER A 102 -17.56 -23.09 -0.75
C SER A 102 -16.60 -23.08 -1.95
N PRO A 103 -15.85 -24.17 -2.21
CA PRO A 103 -14.98 -24.28 -3.37
C PRO A 103 -15.70 -23.97 -4.69
N ALA A 104 -16.93 -24.43 -4.84
CA ALA A 104 -17.75 -24.14 -6.02
C ALA A 104 -18.04 -22.64 -6.18
N ARG A 105 -18.25 -21.92 -5.07
CA ARG A 105 -18.46 -20.47 -5.11
C ARG A 105 -17.16 -19.73 -5.44
N VAL A 106 -16.02 -20.12 -4.88
CA VAL A 106 -14.71 -19.55 -5.24
C VAL A 106 -14.44 -19.72 -6.72
N ARG A 107 -14.68 -20.90 -7.28
CA ARG A 107 -14.54 -21.17 -8.71
C ARG A 107 -15.44 -20.26 -9.54
N ALA A 108 -16.69 -20.07 -9.14
CA ALA A 108 -17.63 -19.19 -9.83
C ALA A 108 -17.18 -17.72 -9.80
N GLU A 109 -16.66 -17.26 -8.68
CA GLU A 109 -16.12 -15.90 -8.54
C GLU A 109 -14.89 -15.69 -9.43
N LEU A 110 -13.95 -16.64 -9.46
CA LEU A 110 -12.78 -16.60 -10.35
C LEU A 110 -13.21 -16.58 -11.82
N ALA A 111 -14.17 -17.42 -12.21
CA ALA A 111 -14.68 -17.46 -13.57
C ALA A 111 -15.42 -16.17 -13.97
N ALA A 112 -15.99 -15.45 -13.02
CA ALA A 112 -16.62 -14.14 -13.20
C ALA A 112 -15.60 -12.99 -13.26
N GLY A 113 -14.31 -13.25 -13.05
CA GLY A 113 -13.26 -12.22 -13.02
C GLY A 113 -13.22 -11.43 -11.69
N THR A 114 -13.87 -11.93 -10.63
CA THR A 114 -13.78 -11.32 -9.31
C THR A 114 -12.33 -11.33 -8.82
N ARG A 115 -11.86 -10.21 -8.26
CA ARG A 115 -10.53 -10.10 -7.68
C ARG A 115 -10.37 -11.07 -6.51
N VAL A 116 -9.37 -11.93 -6.58
CA VAL A 116 -9.01 -12.82 -5.47
C VAL A 116 -7.67 -12.36 -4.90
N LEU A 117 -7.68 -11.90 -3.65
CA LEU A 117 -6.47 -11.54 -2.91
C LEU A 117 -6.08 -12.69 -2.01
N ASP A 118 -4.89 -13.21 -2.23
CA ASP A 118 -4.28 -14.24 -1.39
C ASP A 118 -3.38 -13.55 -0.34
N ALA A 119 -3.85 -13.53 0.89
CA ALA A 119 -3.20 -12.87 2.01
C ALA A 119 -2.13 -13.73 2.69
N ARG A 120 -1.93 -14.96 2.25
CA ARG A 120 -0.91 -15.85 2.80
C ARG A 120 0.51 -15.35 2.51
N GLY A 121 1.46 -15.92 3.21
CA GLY A 121 2.88 -15.64 3.01
C GLY A 121 3.32 -15.89 1.56
N VAL A 122 4.30 -15.11 1.10
CA VAL A 122 4.77 -15.17 -0.30
C VAL A 122 5.35 -16.53 -0.67
N ASP A 123 5.93 -17.27 0.27
CA ASP A 123 6.47 -18.61 0.03
C ASP A 123 5.35 -19.64 -0.15
N ASP A 124 4.30 -19.58 0.66
CA ASP A 124 3.13 -20.44 0.55
C ASP A 124 2.34 -20.15 -0.72
N PHE A 125 2.20 -18.87 -1.09
CA PHE A 125 1.63 -18.48 -2.37
C PHE A 125 2.43 -19.04 -3.55
N ALA A 126 3.75 -18.94 -3.51
CA ALA A 126 4.62 -19.46 -4.56
C ALA A 126 4.56 -20.98 -4.68
N ALA A 127 4.44 -21.69 -3.53
CA ALA A 127 4.29 -23.13 -3.50
C ALA A 127 2.96 -23.64 -4.07
N GLY A 128 1.88 -22.83 -3.93
CA GLY A 128 0.57 -23.16 -4.50
C GLY A 128 -0.45 -22.05 -4.28
N HIS A 129 -1.05 -21.56 -5.38
CA HIS A 129 -2.10 -20.53 -5.35
C HIS A 129 -3.13 -20.76 -6.46
N LEU A 130 -4.30 -20.16 -6.33
CA LEU A 130 -5.33 -20.24 -7.38
C LEU A 130 -4.94 -19.34 -8.55
N ARG A 131 -5.07 -19.89 -9.77
CA ARG A 131 -4.82 -19.16 -11.01
C ARG A 131 -5.66 -17.88 -11.05
N GLY A 132 -5.02 -16.73 -11.25
CA GLY A 132 -5.67 -15.42 -11.28
C GLY A 132 -5.78 -14.75 -9.93
N SER A 133 -5.37 -15.37 -8.82
CA SER A 133 -5.21 -14.68 -7.55
C SER A 133 -3.95 -13.80 -7.52
N VAL A 134 -4.00 -12.75 -6.71
CA VAL A 134 -2.87 -11.84 -6.49
C VAL A 134 -2.44 -11.96 -5.04
N ASN A 135 -1.13 -12.17 -4.82
CA ASN A 135 -0.59 -12.23 -3.46
C ASN A 135 -0.45 -10.83 -2.86
N VAL A 136 -1.06 -10.65 -1.72
CA VAL A 136 -0.91 -9.46 -0.86
C VAL A 136 -0.75 -9.97 0.56
N GLY A 137 0.49 -10.24 0.99
CA GLY A 137 0.75 -10.82 2.30
C GLY A 137 0.11 -10.03 3.45
N PHE A 138 -0.51 -10.74 4.40
CA PHE A 138 -1.28 -10.15 5.50
C PHE A 138 -0.45 -9.26 6.41
N ASP A 139 0.84 -9.54 6.55
CA ASP A 139 1.74 -8.76 7.38
C ASP A 139 2.03 -7.36 6.82
N GLY A 140 2.40 -6.44 7.70
CA GLY A 140 2.84 -5.10 7.32
C GLY A 140 1.76 -4.25 6.63
N ARG A 141 2.02 -3.86 5.39
CA ARG A 141 1.20 -2.90 4.62
C ARG A 141 0.07 -3.55 3.79
N PHE A 142 -0.54 -4.60 4.30
CA PHE A 142 -1.57 -5.38 3.60
C PHE A 142 -2.67 -4.52 2.94
N ALA A 143 -3.30 -3.62 3.72
CA ALA A 143 -4.39 -2.80 3.21
C ALA A 143 -3.93 -1.86 2.09
N GLU A 144 -2.79 -1.19 2.28
CA GLU A 144 -2.22 -0.26 1.31
C GLU A 144 -1.86 -0.97 0.00
N THR A 145 -1.19 -2.13 0.08
CA THR A 145 -0.85 -2.94 -1.09
C THR A 145 -2.11 -3.50 -1.75
N GLY A 146 -3.09 -3.94 -0.96
CA GLY A 146 -4.40 -4.36 -1.46
C GLY A 146 -5.10 -3.27 -2.26
N GLY A 147 -5.04 -2.03 -1.78
CA GLY A 147 -5.60 -0.86 -2.47
C GLY A 147 -4.83 -0.40 -3.72
N MET A 148 -3.62 -0.92 -3.94
CA MET A 148 -2.88 -0.71 -5.20
C MET A 148 -3.26 -1.73 -6.28
N VAL A 149 -3.72 -2.93 -5.88
CA VAL A 149 -4.02 -4.03 -6.80
C VAL A 149 -5.50 -4.30 -6.99
N ALA A 150 -6.37 -3.71 -6.18
CA ALA A 150 -7.82 -3.77 -6.30
C ALA A 150 -8.42 -2.36 -6.29
N GLU A 151 -9.41 -2.12 -7.14
CA GLU A 151 -10.11 -0.83 -7.18
C GLU A 151 -11.04 -0.67 -5.97
N VAL A 152 -11.23 0.58 -5.52
CA VAL A 152 -12.18 0.86 -4.44
C VAL A 152 -13.58 0.51 -4.90
N GLY A 153 -14.30 -0.29 -4.07
CA GLY A 153 -15.63 -0.80 -4.41
C GLY A 153 -15.61 -2.05 -5.30
N GLU A 154 -14.45 -2.50 -5.79
CA GLU A 154 -14.32 -3.79 -6.47
C GLU A 154 -14.70 -4.93 -5.51
N LYS A 155 -15.40 -5.92 -6.04
CA LYS A 155 -15.73 -7.12 -5.29
C LYS A 155 -14.48 -7.98 -5.10
N ILE A 156 -14.19 -8.36 -3.84
CA ILE A 156 -12.99 -9.09 -3.48
C ILE A 156 -13.35 -10.42 -2.81
N VAL A 157 -12.65 -11.47 -3.17
CA VAL A 157 -12.61 -12.74 -2.43
C VAL A 157 -11.24 -12.84 -1.76
N LEU A 158 -11.19 -13.23 -0.48
CA LEU A 158 -9.97 -13.40 0.28
C LEU A 158 -9.56 -14.86 0.35
N ILE A 159 -8.28 -15.13 0.25
CA ILE A 159 -7.65 -16.39 0.69
C ILE A 159 -6.75 -16.02 1.87
N THR A 160 -6.93 -16.70 3.01
CA THR A 160 -6.21 -16.38 4.25
C THR A 160 -5.79 -17.65 4.97
N TYR A 161 -4.93 -17.51 5.94
CA TYR A 161 -4.82 -18.54 6.97
C TYR A 161 -6.06 -18.50 7.87
N PRO A 162 -6.40 -19.65 8.51
CA PRO A 162 -7.51 -19.70 9.46
C PRO A 162 -7.33 -18.68 10.60
N GLY A 163 -8.38 -17.89 10.85
CA GLY A 163 -8.42 -16.87 11.91
C GLY A 163 -8.03 -15.46 11.48
N GLU A 164 -7.50 -15.25 10.27
CA GLU A 164 -7.10 -13.94 9.76
C GLU A 164 -8.20 -13.26 8.88
N GLU A 165 -9.19 -14.00 8.44
CA GLU A 165 -10.16 -13.61 7.42
C GLU A 165 -10.95 -12.34 7.78
N GLN A 166 -11.41 -12.23 9.03
CA GLN A 166 -12.19 -11.06 9.46
C GLN A 166 -11.32 -9.82 9.63
N ASP A 167 -10.09 -9.98 10.16
CA ASP A 167 -9.18 -8.85 10.28
C ASP A 167 -8.69 -8.39 8.91
N ALA A 168 -8.45 -9.28 7.97
CA ALA A 168 -8.11 -8.94 6.59
C ALA A 168 -9.23 -8.08 5.95
N ALA A 169 -10.49 -8.47 6.09
CA ALA A 169 -11.63 -7.71 5.60
C ALA A 169 -11.73 -6.32 6.26
N VAL A 170 -11.56 -6.25 7.57
CA VAL A 170 -11.57 -4.98 8.32
C VAL A 170 -10.41 -4.07 7.89
N ARG A 171 -9.23 -4.61 7.67
CA ARG A 171 -8.06 -3.83 7.23
C ARG A 171 -8.28 -3.24 5.83
N LEU A 172 -8.84 -4.00 4.89
CA LEU A 172 -9.22 -3.48 3.57
C LEU A 172 -10.32 -2.42 3.65
N ALA A 173 -11.31 -2.61 4.52
CA ALA A 173 -12.38 -1.63 4.70
C ALA A 173 -11.86 -0.26 5.21
N ARG A 174 -10.71 -0.20 5.91
CA ARG A 174 -10.09 1.06 6.35
C ARG A 174 -9.62 1.95 5.20
N ILE A 175 -9.41 1.40 4.02
CA ILE A 175 -9.05 2.11 2.79
C ILE A 175 -10.21 2.17 1.79
N GLY A 176 -11.44 2.05 2.26
CA GLY A 176 -12.65 2.11 1.43
C GLY A 176 -12.95 0.82 0.63
N SER A 177 -12.18 -0.25 0.80
CA SER A 177 -12.43 -1.55 0.13
C SER A 177 -13.23 -2.49 1.05
N ASP A 178 -14.50 -2.17 1.27
CA ASP A 178 -15.40 -2.88 2.18
C ASP A 178 -16.29 -3.94 1.49
N ASN A 179 -16.05 -4.21 0.20
CA ASN A 179 -16.84 -5.13 -0.62
C ASN A 179 -16.25 -6.56 -0.68
N ALA A 180 -15.73 -7.05 0.47
CA ALA A 180 -15.32 -8.45 0.58
C ALA A 180 -16.54 -9.37 0.50
N ALA A 181 -16.60 -10.18 -0.56
CA ALA A 181 -17.71 -11.11 -0.83
C ALA A 181 -17.67 -12.35 0.07
N GLY A 182 -16.50 -12.67 0.58
CA GLY A 182 -16.23 -13.80 1.45
C GLY A 182 -14.79 -14.27 1.36
N TYR A 183 -14.51 -15.41 1.98
CA TYR A 183 -13.16 -15.93 2.08
C TYR A 183 -13.09 -17.46 1.87
N LEU A 184 -11.89 -17.94 1.58
CA LEU A 184 -11.48 -19.33 1.65
C LEU A 184 -10.24 -19.41 2.56
N THR A 185 -10.23 -20.31 3.53
CA THR A 185 -9.03 -20.55 4.32
C THR A 185 -8.18 -21.65 3.70
N VAL A 186 -6.87 -21.47 3.76
CA VAL A 186 -5.87 -22.47 3.38
C VAL A 186 -4.81 -22.49 4.47
N ASP A 187 -4.60 -23.66 5.08
CA ASP A 187 -3.61 -23.83 6.14
C ASP A 187 -2.17 -23.67 5.63
N HIS A 188 -1.20 -23.63 6.53
CA HIS A 188 0.23 -23.55 6.21
C HIS A 188 0.78 -24.80 5.48
N ASP A 189 0.02 -25.88 5.39
CA ASP A 189 0.36 -27.04 4.54
C ASP A 189 0.11 -26.76 3.05
N GLY A 190 -0.58 -25.64 2.74
CA GLY A 190 -0.85 -25.19 1.38
C GLY A 190 -1.88 -26.01 0.61
N VAL A 191 -2.61 -26.90 1.28
CA VAL A 191 -3.56 -27.82 0.63
C VAL A 191 -4.87 -27.11 0.34
N PHE A 192 -5.16 -26.91 -0.95
CA PHE A 192 -6.45 -26.42 -1.40
C PHE A 192 -7.50 -27.56 -1.44
N PRO A 193 -8.80 -27.24 -1.29
CA PRO A 193 -9.87 -28.21 -1.51
C PRO A 193 -9.73 -28.91 -2.88
N ALA A 194 -9.99 -30.22 -2.89
CA ALA A 194 -9.83 -31.06 -4.10
C ALA A 194 -10.60 -30.53 -5.31
N GLU A 195 -11.74 -29.89 -5.07
CA GLU A 195 -12.58 -29.26 -6.11
C GLU A 195 -11.93 -28.05 -6.80
N LEU A 196 -10.83 -27.52 -6.24
CA LEU A 196 -10.07 -26.39 -6.81
C LEU A 196 -8.68 -26.84 -7.34
N ALA A 197 -8.33 -28.13 -7.21
CA ALA A 197 -6.99 -28.60 -7.53
C ALA A 197 -6.53 -28.32 -8.96
N ASP A 198 -7.44 -28.30 -9.94
CA ASP A 198 -7.16 -27.95 -11.33
C ASP A 198 -6.90 -26.45 -11.57
N LEU A 199 -7.21 -25.61 -10.59
CA LEU A 199 -6.93 -24.17 -10.60
C LEU A 199 -5.65 -23.81 -9.86
N VAL A 200 -5.08 -24.75 -9.11
CA VAL A 200 -3.83 -24.50 -8.37
C VAL A 200 -2.66 -24.46 -9.33
N GLN A 201 -1.84 -23.44 -9.19
CA GLN A 201 -0.57 -23.31 -9.89
C GLN A 201 0.53 -22.88 -8.93
N THR A 202 1.78 -23.04 -9.34
CA THR A 202 2.97 -22.61 -8.59
C THR A 202 3.63 -21.43 -9.31
N ALA A 203 4.34 -20.59 -8.55
CA ALA A 203 5.18 -19.55 -9.08
C ALA A 203 6.64 -19.84 -8.68
N PRO A 204 7.51 -20.21 -9.60
CA PRO A 204 8.90 -20.49 -9.25
C PRO A 204 9.57 -19.23 -8.71
N ARG A 205 10.37 -19.41 -7.65
CA ARG A 205 11.21 -18.35 -7.10
C ARG A 205 12.65 -18.56 -7.55
N THR A 206 13.37 -17.48 -7.74
CA THR A 206 14.78 -17.54 -8.14
C THR A 206 15.65 -16.83 -7.10
N THR A 207 16.88 -17.26 -6.97
CA THR A 207 17.92 -16.57 -6.20
C THR A 207 18.60 -15.51 -7.06
N VAL A 208 19.35 -14.60 -6.42
CA VAL A 208 20.13 -13.58 -7.13
C VAL A 208 21.12 -14.23 -8.11
N ALA A 209 21.79 -15.32 -7.70
CA ALA A 209 22.75 -16.02 -8.57
C ALA A 209 22.04 -16.66 -9.79
N GLN A 210 20.89 -17.28 -9.59
CA GLN A 210 20.12 -17.85 -10.70
C GLN A 210 19.57 -16.76 -11.63
N LEU A 211 19.19 -15.60 -11.08
CA LEU A 211 18.74 -14.47 -11.88
C LEU A 211 19.87 -13.94 -12.78
N ASP A 212 21.08 -13.85 -12.25
CA ASP A 212 22.26 -13.43 -13.02
C ASP A 212 22.51 -14.38 -14.22
N GLU A 213 22.44 -15.68 -14.00
CA GLU A 213 22.56 -16.69 -15.07
C GLU A 213 21.45 -16.56 -16.12
N LEU A 214 20.20 -16.35 -15.68
CA LEU A 214 19.04 -16.20 -16.57
C LEU A 214 19.13 -14.92 -17.41
N LEU A 215 19.60 -13.82 -16.83
CA LEU A 215 19.83 -12.57 -17.55
C LEU A 215 20.99 -12.69 -18.56
N ALA A 216 22.09 -13.33 -18.17
CA ALA A 216 23.23 -13.59 -19.06
C ALA A 216 22.87 -14.46 -20.27
N ALA A 217 21.88 -15.36 -20.09
CA ALA A 217 21.38 -16.23 -21.15
C ALA A 217 20.23 -15.60 -21.99
N ASP A 218 19.83 -14.36 -21.70
CA ASP A 218 18.64 -13.69 -22.29
C ASP A 218 17.35 -14.55 -22.20
N ALA A 219 17.25 -15.31 -21.11
CA ALA A 219 16.17 -16.27 -20.91
C ALA A 219 14.92 -15.68 -20.23
N VAL A 220 15.04 -14.48 -19.66
CA VAL A 220 13.96 -13.82 -18.91
C VAL A 220 13.91 -12.33 -19.18
N THR A 221 12.73 -11.75 -19.06
CA THR A 221 12.55 -10.29 -18.96
C THR A 221 12.45 -9.92 -17.48
N LEU A 222 13.36 -9.09 -16.99
CA LEU A 222 13.30 -8.56 -15.63
C LEU A 222 12.39 -7.34 -15.59
N VAL A 223 11.41 -7.36 -14.70
CA VAL A 223 10.54 -6.21 -14.42
C VAL A 223 10.91 -5.62 -13.07
N ASP A 224 11.18 -4.31 -13.04
CA ASP A 224 11.43 -3.55 -11.81
C ASP A 224 10.13 -2.83 -11.40
N ILE A 225 9.49 -3.32 -10.35
CA ILE A 225 8.22 -2.79 -9.83
C ILE A 225 8.39 -1.66 -8.81
N ARG A 226 9.62 -1.25 -8.53
CA ARG A 226 9.91 -0.18 -7.57
C ARG A 226 9.51 1.18 -8.12
N ASN A 227 9.17 2.09 -7.20
CA ASN A 227 8.88 3.48 -7.53
C ASN A 227 10.11 4.20 -8.10
N PRO A 228 9.93 5.28 -8.90
CA PRO A 228 11.04 6.02 -9.50
C PRO A 228 12.10 6.46 -8.49
N GLY A 229 11.72 6.98 -7.32
CA GLY A 229 12.65 7.41 -6.27
C GLY A 229 13.50 6.28 -5.69
N GLU A 230 12.96 5.06 -5.60
CA GLU A 230 13.72 3.89 -5.14
C GLU A 230 14.79 3.47 -6.17
N ARG A 231 14.52 3.70 -7.45
CA ARG A 231 15.40 3.36 -8.57
C ARG A 231 16.59 4.33 -8.70
N GLU A 232 16.52 5.50 -8.08
CA GLU A 232 17.65 6.44 -8.03
C GLU A 232 18.88 5.86 -7.29
N PHE A 233 18.65 4.92 -6.36
CA PHE A 233 19.71 4.23 -5.62
C PHE A 233 20.36 3.08 -6.40
N GLY A 234 19.95 2.84 -7.63
CA GLY A 234 20.51 1.83 -8.53
C GLY A 234 19.45 0.96 -9.19
N VAL A 235 19.74 0.48 -10.37
CA VAL A 235 18.90 -0.41 -11.18
C VAL A 235 19.72 -1.57 -11.73
N ILE A 236 19.07 -2.70 -11.95
CA ILE A 236 19.69 -3.80 -12.69
C ILE A 236 19.62 -3.44 -14.18
N PRO A 237 20.76 -3.45 -14.92
CA PRO A 237 20.75 -3.14 -16.35
C PRO A 237 19.78 -4.00 -17.14
N GLY A 238 19.00 -3.39 -18.03
CA GLY A 238 18.00 -4.08 -18.84
C GLY A 238 16.65 -4.33 -18.18
N ALA A 239 16.50 -4.02 -16.88
CA ALA A 239 15.20 -4.15 -16.21
C ALA A 239 14.17 -3.17 -16.78
N VAL A 240 12.97 -3.67 -17.08
CA VAL A 240 11.83 -2.88 -17.55
C VAL A 240 11.12 -2.25 -16.37
N PRO A 241 11.01 -0.91 -16.27
CA PRO A 241 10.34 -0.26 -15.16
C PRO A 241 8.81 -0.32 -15.33
N ILE A 242 8.15 -0.99 -14.41
CA ILE A 242 6.68 -1.03 -14.29
C ILE A 242 6.34 -0.87 -12.81
N PRO A 243 6.27 0.38 -12.30
CA PRO A 243 5.92 0.62 -10.89
C PRO A 243 4.57 0.01 -10.54
N LEU A 244 4.41 -0.44 -9.29
CA LEU A 244 3.15 -0.99 -8.79
C LEU A 244 2.08 0.10 -8.60
N ALA A 245 2.50 1.35 -8.36
CA ALA A 245 1.63 2.51 -8.12
C ALA A 245 2.02 3.69 -9.00
#